data_f9b67af0c98c17be53770af8833dc875
#
_entry.id   f9b67af0c98c17be53770af8833dc875
#
_cell.length_a   1.000
_cell.length_b   1.000
_cell.length_c   1.000
_cell.angle_alpha   90.00
_cell.angle_beta   90.00
_cell.angle_gamma   90.00
#
_symmetry.space_group_name_H-M   'P 1'
#
loop_
_entity.id
_entity.type
_entity.pdbx_description
1 polymer ?
#
loop_
_entity_poly.entity_id
_entity_poly.type
_entity_poly.pdbx_seq_one_letter_code
_entity_poly.pdbx_strand_id
1 'polypeptide(L)'
;AEGNACQLAYAASAEGCRRIVAVGGDGTVHDVLNGIMQYVDTPEAAAAGVTLDEFTLGVLPMGSGNDWIRSTGVPKKMSEAIALLASGSFIQQDVVKASLLDTDGSVRSVSYMANIGGVGIDADVCRVVNVNKKLGYRGKILYVVALVRCLRKRVPVNVRIICDGKVLYDGSIFSIAFGIGKYSGGGMRQTSDAVLDDGLLDVTVIPDISLGVIARRAYRLFTSTFTQVKELTVGRGVSVEVSPEDVRPYAEVDGEVIGQAPVRFDVMPSHLNVLGVRR
;
A
#
# COMPACT_ATOMS: atom_id res chain seq x y z
N ALA A 1 -5.33 -14.24 15.60
CA ALA A 1 -5.62 -12.88 16.08
C ALA A 1 -5.01 -11.90 15.10
N GLU A 2 -5.70 -10.84 14.73
CA GLU A 2 -5.16 -9.74 13.92
C GLU A 2 -3.95 -9.13 14.67
N GLY A 3 -2.89 -8.78 13.95
CA GLY A 3 -1.64 -8.22 14.51
C GLY A 3 -0.61 -9.25 15.01
N ASN A 4 -0.96 -10.53 15.10
CA ASN A 4 -0.01 -11.54 15.56
C ASN A 4 1.08 -11.83 14.52
N ALA A 5 0.79 -11.67 13.23
CA ALA A 5 1.75 -11.91 12.15
C ALA A 5 2.92 -10.91 12.19
N CYS A 6 2.66 -9.64 12.52
CA CYS A 6 3.70 -8.62 12.71
C CYS A 6 4.65 -9.00 13.87
N GLN A 7 4.09 -9.34 15.04
CA GLN A 7 4.87 -9.74 16.21
C GLN A 7 5.70 -11.01 15.96
N LEU A 8 5.10 -12.01 15.27
CA LEU A 8 5.79 -13.24 14.91
C LEU A 8 6.93 -12.99 13.92
N ALA A 9 6.73 -12.12 12.94
CA ALA A 9 7.76 -11.76 11.98
C ALA A 9 8.92 -10.99 12.66
N TYR A 10 8.59 -10.06 13.55
CA TYR A 10 9.59 -9.38 14.38
C TYR A 10 10.42 -10.37 15.19
N ALA A 11 9.78 -11.25 15.96
CA ALA A 11 10.47 -12.23 16.81
C ALA A 11 11.37 -13.17 15.99
N ALA A 12 10.84 -13.72 14.87
CA ALA A 12 11.61 -14.56 13.97
C ALA A 12 12.84 -13.82 13.40
N SER A 13 12.67 -12.54 13.02
CA SER A 13 13.76 -11.69 12.52
C SER A 13 14.84 -11.48 13.58
N ALA A 14 14.45 -11.24 14.85
CA ALA A 14 15.35 -11.06 15.97
C ALA A 14 16.09 -12.37 16.32
N GLU A 15 15.46 -13.52 16.11
CA GLU A 15 16.08 -14.86 16.25
C GLU A 15 17.00 -15.25 15.08
N GLY A 16 17.16 -14.36 14.09
CA GLY A 16 18.06 -14.57 12.95
C GLY A 16 17.40 -15.19 11.72
N CYS A 17 16.07 -15.40 11.70
CA CYS A 17 15.38 -15.85 10.50
C CYS A 17 15.38 -14.73 9.44
N ARG A 18 15.84 -15.05 8.23
CA ARG A 18 15.87 -14.12 7.09
C ARG A 18 14.92 -14.52 5.97
N ARG A 19 14.29 -15.69 6.08
CA ARG A 19 13.30 -16.20 5.11
C ARG A 19 11.98 -16.44 5.82
N ILE A 20 10.98 -15.64 5.49
CA ILE A 20 9.66 -15.66 6.15
C ILE A 20 8.60 -15.91 5.09
N VAL A 21 7.64 -16.78 5.36
CA VAL A 21 6.52 -17.08 4.46
C VAL A 21 5.21 -16.66 5.11
N ALA A 22 4.56 -15.68 4.51
CA ALA A 22 3.22 -15.26 4.89
C ALA A 22 2.17 -16.23 4.32
N VAL A 23 1.36 -16.83 5.17
CA VAL A 23 0.21 -17.65 4.74
C VAL A 23 -1.06 -16.84 4.95
N GLY A 24 -1.56 -16.18 3.89
CA GLY A 24 -2.68 -15.26 4.03
C GLY A 24 -2.95 -14.42 2.80
N GLY A 25 -3.51 -13.23 2.99
CA GLY A 25 -3.74 -12.22 1.96
C GLY A 25 -2.86 -10.99 2.13
N ASP A 26 -3.26 -9.89 1.45
CA ASP A 26 -2.51 -8.63 1.43
C ASP A 26 -2.23 -8.08 2.85
N GLY A 27 -3.21 -8.13 3.76
CA GLY A 27 -3.01 -7.71 5.15
C GLY A 27 -2.00 -8.56 5.92
N THR A 28 -1.88 -9.87 5.62
CA THR A 28 -0.85 -10.71 6.25
C THR A 28 0.54 -10.38 5.71
N VAL A 29 0.65 -10.07 4.41
CA VAL A 29 1.89 -9.58 3.80
C VAL A 29 2.32 -8.27 4.44
N HIS A 30 1.38 -7.32 4.59
CA HIS A 30 1.59 -6.05 5.28
C HIS A 30 2.10 -6.24 6.72
N ASP A 31 1.43 -7.09 7.51
CA ASP A 31 1.82 -7.38 8.90
C ASP A 31 3.24 -7.97 8.96
N VAL A 32 3.57 -8.94 8.09
CA VAL A 32 4.89 -9.57 8.08
C VAL A 32 5.97 -8.59 7.67
N LEU A 33 5.74 -7.77 6.62
CA LEU A 33 6.67 -6.72 6.21
C LEU A 33 6.93 -5.75 7.37
N ASN A 34 5.87 -5.26 8.03
CA ASN A 34 6.01 -4.32 9.14
C ASN A 34 6.73 -4.95 10.34
N GLY A 35 6.55 -6.25 10.59
CA GLY A 35 7.33 -6.97 11.61
C GLY A 35 8.82 -7.05 11.28
N ILE A 36 9.17 -7.35 10.03
CA ILE A 36 10.56 -7.34 9.55
C ILE A 36 11.16 -5.95 9.73
N MET A 37 10.46 -4.91 9.27
CA MET A 37 10.95 -3.54 9.31
C MET A 37 11.09 -2.99 10.73
N GLN A 38 10.15 -3.35 11.64
CA GLN A 38 10.30 -3.01 13.05
C GLN A 38 11.56 -3.59 13.66
N TYR A 39 12.01 -4.78 13.23
CA TYR A 39 13.29 -5.33 13.66
C TYR A 39 14.46 -4.61 12.98
N VAL A 40 14.43 -4.41 11.67
CA VAL A 40 15.51 -3.73 10.91
C VAL A 40 15.77 -2.31 11.44
N ASP A 41 14.73 -1.62 11.90
CA ASP A 41 14.85 -0.28 12.48
C ASP A 41 15.38 -0.25 13.91
N THR A 42 15.67 -1.41 14.55
CA THR A 42 16.21 -1.43 15.90
C THR A 42 17.70 -1.07 15.95
N PRO A 43 18.19 -0.46 17.05
CA PRO A 43 19.62 -0.24 17.27
C PRO A 43 20.44 -1.54 17.23
N GLU A 44 19.87 -2.65 17.69
CA GLU A 44 20.50 -3.96 17.70
C GLU A 44 20.73 -4.49 16.27
N ALA A 45 19.75 -4.38 15.40
CA ALA A 45 19.87 -4.75 13.98
C ALA A 45 20.90 -3.86 13.27
N ALA A 46 20.85 -2.55 13.51
CA ALA A 46 21.82 -1.60 12.96
C ALA A 46 23.26 -1.91 13.42
N ALA A 47 23.46 -2.22 14.71
CA ALA A 47 24.76 -2.60 15.26
C ALA A 47 25.29 -3.93 14.69
N ALA A 48 24.37 -4.85 14.33
CA ALA A 48 24.70 -6.12 13.68
C ALA A 48 24.87 -5.98 12.14
N GLY A 49 24.62 -4.79 11.58
CA GLY A 49 24.70 -4.54 10.12
C GLY A 49 23.59 -5.21 9.33
N VAL A 50 22.45 -5.53 9.96
CA VAL A 50 21.31 -6.19 9.30
C VAL A 50 20.55 -5.17 8.45
N THR A 51 20.31 -5.53 7.21
CA THR A 51 19.61 -4.70 6.23
C THR A 51 18.43 -5.44 5.61
N LEU A 52 17.51 -4.71 4.96
CA LEU A 52 16.28 -5.28 4.40
C LEU A 52 16.56 -6.29 3.27
N ASP A 53 17.61 -6.10 2.50
CA ASP A 53 18.01 -6.95 1.37
C ASP A 53 18.47 -8.36 1.79
N GLU A 54 18.76 -8.58 3.08
CA GLU A 54 18.99 -9.91 3.62
C GLU A 54 17.70 -10.73 3.72
N PHE A 55 16.54 -10.06 3.77
CA PHE A 55 15.27 -10.73 3.98
C PHE A 55 14.65 -11.23 2.68
N THR A 56 13.95 -12.34 2.79
CA THR A 56 13.15 -12.93 1.72
C THR A 56 11.74 -13.19 2.22
N LEU A 57 10.74 -12.57 1.58
CA LEU A 57 9.33 -12.73 1.89
C LEU A 57 8.66 -13.62 0.85
N GLY A 58 8.22 -14.79 1.26
CA GLY A 58 7.33 -15.66 0.49
C GLY A 58 5.87 -15.41 0.83
N VAL A 59 4.97 -15.82 -0.06
CA VAL A 59 3.53 -15.81 0.21
C VAL A 59 2.84 -17.07 -0.31
N LEU A 60 1.97 -17.63 0.52
CA LEU A 60 0.99 -18.62 0.14
C LEU A 60 -0.41 -17.99 0.23
N PRO A 61 -1.06 -17.72 -0.93
CA PRO A 61 -2.23 -16.85 -0.98
C PRO A 61 -3.49 -17.55 -0.47
N MET A 62 -4.03 -17.06 0.65
CA MET A 62 -5.31 -17.49 1.24
C MET A 62 -6.29 -16.32 1.43
N GLY A 63 -5.96 -15.13 0.98
CA GLY A 63 -6.82 -13.95 1.07
C GLY A 63 -7.87 -13.86 -0.04
N SER A 64 -8.83 -12.97 0.13
CA SER A 64 -9.90 -12.73 -0.86
C SER A 64 -9.49 -11.73 -1.96
N GLY A 65 -8.61 -10.78 -1.69
CA GLY A 65 -8.08 -9.79 -2.65
C GLY A 65 -6.88 -10.35 -3.41
N ASN A 66 -5.82 -10.58 -2.67
CA ASN A 66 -4.54 -11.08 -3.18
C ASN A 66 -4.04 -10.20 -4.34
N ASP A 67 -4.01 -8.88 -4.12
CA ASP A 67 -3.63 -7.92 -5.15
C ASP A 67 -2.10 -7.83 -5.30
N TRP A 68 -1.36 -7.94 -4.20
CA TRP A 68 0.09 -7.96 -4.21
C TRP A 68 0.66 -9.09 -5.08
N ILE A 69 0.10 -10.29 -4.99
CA ILE A 69 0.55 -11.43 -5.82
C ILE A 69 0.31 -11.24 -7.31
N ARG A 70 -0.61 -10.36 -7.71
CA ARG A 70 -0.81 -10.01 -9.12
C ARG A 70 0.36 -9.22 -9.66
N SER A 71 0.97 -8.35 -8.84
CA SER A 71 2.15 -7.57 -9.18
C SER A 71 3.41 -8.44 -9.20
N THR A 72 3.58 -9.34 -8.21
CA THR A 72 4.75 -10.21 -8.09
C THR A 72 4.68 -11.46 -8.97
N GLY A 73 3.51 -11.77 -9.57
CA GLY A 73 3.33 -12.93 -10.45
C GLY A 73 3.16 -14.27 -9.73
N VAL A 74 2.96 -14.27 -8.41
CA VAL A 74 2.67 -15.49 -7.65
C VAL A 74 1.31 -16.07 -8.06
N PRO A 75 1.22 -17.38 -8.36
CA PRO A 75 -0.04 -18.02 -8.72
C PRO A 75 -1.06 -17.99 -7.56
N LYS A 76 -2.35 -17.81 -7.89
CA LYS A 76 -3.43 -17.86 -6.90
C LYS A 76 -3.70 -19.27 -6.36
N LYS A 77 -3.39 -20.30 -7.16
CA LYS A 77 -3.62 -21.69 -6.78
C LYS A 77 -2.52 -22.15 -5.84
N MET A 78 -2.92 -22.63 -4.67
CA MET A 78 -2.01 -22.99 -3.57
C MET A 78 -0.89 -23.94 -4.01
N SER A 79 -1.23 -25.01 -4.77
CA SER A 79 -0.23 -25.98 -5.22
C SER A 79 0.83 -25.37 -6.16
N GLU A 80 0.43 -24.42 -6.99
CA GLU A 80 1.35 -23.71 -7.90
C GLU A 80 2.20 -22.69 -7.13
N ALA A 81 1.63 -22.02 -6.12
CA ALA A 81 2.39 -21.12 -5.24
C ALA A 81 3.43 -21.89 -4.41
N ILE A 82 3.09 -23.07 -3.91
CA ILE A 82 4.04 -23.97 -3.22
C ILE A 82 5.15 -24.41 -4.19
N ALA A 83 4.83 -24.79 -5.41
CA ALA A 83 5.81 -25.18 -6.41
C ALA A 83 6.76 -24.02 -6.75
N LEU A 84 6.23 -22.79 -6.87
CA LEU A 84 7.04 -21.58 -7.08
C LEU A 84 7.96 -21.30 -5.88
N LEU A 85 7.45 -21.44 -4.65
CA LEU A 85 8.25 -21.28 -3.43
C LEU A 85 9.38 -22.33 -3.39
N ALA A 86 9.08 -23.58 -3.71
CA ALA A 86 10.06 -24.66 -3.75
C ALA A 86 11.12 -24.47 -4.87
N SER A 87 10.78 -23.79 -5.96
CA SER A 87 11.73 -23.49 -7.04
C SER A 87 12.74 -22.41 -6.67
N GLY A 88 12.51 -21.64 -5.59
CA GLY A 88 13.38 -20.55 -5.18
C GLY A 88 13.36 -19.35 -6.12
N SER A 89 12.26 -19.15 -6.85
CA SER A 89 12.12 -17.99 -7.75
C SER A 89 11.77 -16.74 -6.95
N PHE A 90 12.73 -15.81 -6.84
CA PHE A 90 12.56 -14.54 -6.15
C PHE A 90 12.91 -13.37 -7.07
N ILE A 91 12.23 -12.24 -6.85
CA ILE A 91 12.49 -10.95 -7.48
C ILE A 91 12.77 -9.91 -6.41
N GLN A 92 13.43 -8.82 -6.77
CA GLN A 92 13.56 -7.66 -5.89
C GLN A 92 12.30 -6.79 -5.96
N GLN A 93 12.01 -6.15 -4.84
CA GLN A 93 10.90 -5.22 -4.71
C GLN A 93 11.30 -4.05 -3.81
N ASP A 94 10.89 -2.85 -4.19
CA ASP A 94 10.97 -1.66 -3.35
C ASP A 94 10.03 -1.79 -2.15
N VAL A 95 10.35 -1.06 -1.10
CA VAL A 95 9.48 -0.88 0.06
C VAL A 95 9.31 0.62 0.28
N VAL A 96 8.12 1.04 0.64
CA VAL A 96 7.84 2.45 0.92
C VAL A 96 7.61 2.66 2.40
N LYS A 97 8.31 3.63 2.97
CA LYS A 97 8.10 4.11 4.33
C LYS A 97 7.04 5.20 4.32
N ALA A 98 5.91 4.95 4.96
CA ALA A 98 4.85 5.93 5.18
C ALA A 98 4.97 6.53 6.58
N SER A 99 5.29 7.81 6.65
CA SER A 99 5.47 8.56 7.90
C SER A 99 4.31 9.52 8.11
N LEU A 100 3.50 9.31 9.15
CA LEU A 100 2.54 10.32 9.59
C LEU A 100 3.29 11.43 10.31
N LEU A 101 2.95 12.67 9.97
CA LEU A 101 3.61 13.85 10.51
C LEU A 101 2.70 14.60 11.48
N ASP A 102 3.30 15.28 12.44
CA ASP A 102 2.63 16.29 13.24
C ASP A 102 2.70 17.66 12.54
N THR A 103 2.06 18.66 13.10
CA THR A 103 2.00 20.01 12.52
C THR A 103 3.35 20.73 12.48
N ASP A 104 4.31 20.30 13.29
CA ASP A 104 5.69 20.79 13.30
C ASP A 104 6.62 20.03 12.34
N GLY A 105 6.07 19.03 11.61
CA GLY A 105 6.82 18.19 10.67
C GLY A 105 7.53 17.00 11.34
N SER A 106 7.42 16.83 12.66
CA SER A 106 7.98 15.65 13.35
C SER A 106 7.22 14.39 12.99
N VAL A 107 7.92 13.24 12.99
CA VAL A 107 7.31 11.94 12.67
C VAL A 107 6.57 11.41 13.89
N ARG A 108 5.24 11.23 13.76
CA ARG A 108 4.37 10.69 14.79
C ARG A 108 4.32 9.17 14.79
N SER A 109 4.29 8.56 13.63
CA SER A 109 4.29 7.10 13.46
C SER A 109 4.77 6.72 12.07
N VAL A 110 5.24 5.48 11.94
CA VAL A 110 5.73 4.91 10.69
C VAL A 110 4.99 3.61 10.40
N SER A 111 4.70 3.37 9.13
CA SER A 111 4.25 2.08 8.60
C SER A 111 4.94 1.83 7.27
N TYR A 112 5.09 0.55 6.89
CA TYR A 112 5.75 0.17 5.65
C TYR A 112 4.76 -0.45 4.67
N MET A 113 4.85 -0.07 3.41
CA MET A 113 3.96 -0.44 2.32
C MET A 113 4.67 -1.38 1.35
N ALA A 114 4.00 -2.48 1.03
CA ALA A 114 4.49 -3.49 0.08
C ALA A 114 3.87 -3.35 -1.33
N ASN A 115 2.76 -2.62 -1.48
CA ASN A 115 2.00 -2.63 -2.74
C ASN A 115 1.43 -1.25 -3.07
N ILE A 116 0.28 -0.89 -2.52
CA ILE A 116 -0.42 0.37 -2.78
C ILE A 116 -0.95 0.96 -1.49
N GLY A 117 -0.80 2.27 -1.34
CA GLY A 117 -1.45 3.07 -0.30
C GLY A 117 -2.34 4.14 -0.89
N GLY A 118 -3.10 4.81 -0.04
CA GLY A 118 -4.01 5.85 -0.47
C GLY A 118 -4.31 6.91 0.58
N VAL A 119 -4.79 8.07 0.10
CA VAL A 119 -5.29 9.16 0.94
C VAL A 119 -6.64 9.62 0.41
N GLY A 120 -7.59 9.87 1.29
CA GLY A 120 -8.94 10.30 0.93
C GLY A 120 -9.95 9.17 0.97
N ILE A 121 -10.82 9.05 -0.05
CA ILE A 121 -11.95 8.12 0.00
C ILE A 121 -11.54 6.65 0.11
N ASP A 122 -10.40 6.25 -0.46
CA ASP A 122 -9.90 4.88 -0.38
C ASP A 122 -9.59 4.51 1.07
N ALA A 123 -8.91 5.39 1.81
CA ALA A 123 -8.65 5.22 3.24
C ALA A 123 -9.93 5.24 4.08
N ASP A 124 -10.92 6.08 3.74
CA ASP A 124 -12.23 6.08 4.41
C ASP A 124 -12.97 4.75 4.20
N VAL A 125 -12.94 4.20 3.00
CA VAL A 125 -13.53 2.88 2.70
C VAL A 125 -12.82 1.79 3.49
N CYS A 126 -11.48 1.77 3.51
CA CYS A 126 -10.69 0.85 4.31
C CYS A 126 -11.06 0.93 5.79
N ARG A 127 -11.20 2.14 6.35
CA ARG A 127 -11.62 2.36 7.74
C ARG A 127 -12.97 1.73 8.05
N VAL A 128 -13.97 1.97 7.19
CA VAL A 128 -15.31 1.38 7.36
C VAL A 128 -15.27 -0.15 7.25
N VAL A 129 -14.51 -0.67 6.28
CA VAL A 129 -14.37 -2.11 6.06
C VAL A 129 -13.67 -2.77 7.24
N ASN A 130 -12.57 -2.20 7.76
CA ASN A 130 -11.79 -2.78 8.85
C ASN A 130 -12.60 -2.83 10.16
N VAL A 131 -13.37 -1.77 10.46
CA VAL A 131 -14.32 -1.79 11.60
C VAL A 131 -15.34 -2.93 11.46
N ASN A 132 -15.93 -3.10 10.27
CA ASN A 132 -16.95 -4.13 10.06
C ASN A 132 -16.34 -5.55 10.04
N LYS A 133 -15.11 -5.73 9.54
CA LYS A 133 -14.39 -7.02 9.64
C LYS A 133 -14.19 -7.44 11.11
N LYS A 134 -13.84 -6.50 12.00
CA LYS A 134 -13.72 -6.75 13.45
C LYS A 134 -15.04 -7.17 14.09
N LEU A 135 -16.17 -6.74 13.53
CA LEU A 135 -17.52 -7.16 13.92
C LEU A 135 -17.96 -8.49 13.29
N GLY A 136 -17.09 -9.15 12.52
CA GLY A 136 -17.35 -10.45 11.90
C GLY A 136 -17.96 -10.41 10.50
N TYR A 137 -18.25 -9.23 9.95
CA TYR A 137 -18.78 -9.10 8.59
C TYR A 137 -17.65 -9.29 7.57
N ARG A 138 -17.90 -10.12 6.53
CA ARG A 138 -16.92 -10.42 5.48
C ARG A 138 -17.60 -10.44 4.10
N GLY A 139 -16.80 -10.26 3.04
CA GLY A 139 -17.24 -10.43 1.65
C GLY A 139 -17.24 -9.12 0.84
N LYS A 140 -17.37 -9.28 -0.48
CA LYS A 140 -17.28 -8.17 -1.45
C LYS A 140 -18.39 -7.12 -1.27
N ILE A 141 -19.57 -7.52 -0.81
CA ILE A 141 -20.72 -6.61 -0.55
C ILE A 141 -20.34 -5.56 0.47
N LEU A 142 -19.51 -5.92 1.48
CA LEU A 142 -19.07 -4.99 2.51
C LEU A 142 -18.33 -3.78 1.91
N TYR A 143 -17.47 -4.01 0.92
CA TYR A 143 -16.74 -2.95 0.22
C TYR A 143 -17.69 -2.03 -0.56
N VAL A 144 -18.68 -2.59 -1.24
CA VAL A 144 -19.67 -1.80 -1.99
C VAL A 144 -20.49 -0.92 -1.05
N VAL A 145 -20.96 -1.48 0.06
CA VAL A 145 -21.72 -0.73 1.09
C VAL A 145 -20.86 0.36 1.72
N ALA A 146 -19.60 0.06 2.04
CA ALA A 146 -18.66 1.02 2.58
C ALA A 146 -18.42 2.17 1.59
N LEU A 147 -18.16 1.86 0.31
CA LEU A 147 -17.96 2.85 -0.75
C LEU A 147 -19.18 3.77 -0.91
N VAL A 148 -20.40 3.21 -1.02
CA VAL A 148 -21.63 4.01 -1.14
C VAL A 148 -21.84 4.91 0.07
N ARG A 149 -21.53 4.39 1.28
CA ARG A 149 -21.61 5.18 2.51
C ARG A 149 -20.60 6.34 2.53
N CYS A 150 -19.36 6.08 2.15
CA CYS A 150 -18.30 7.09 2.09
C CYS A 150 -18.63 8.15 1.01
N LEU A 151 -19.08 7.74 -0.18
CA LEU A 151 -19.48 8.64 -1.25
C LEU A 151 -20.60 9.61 -0.84
N ARG A 152 -21.59 9.14 -0.05
CA ARG A 152 -22.69 9.99 0.44
C ARG A 152 -22.27 10.99 1.51
N LYS A 153 -21.21 10.69 2.25
CA LYS A 153 -20.74 11.50 3.38
C LYS A 153 -19.44 12.26 3.09
N ARG A 154 -18.94 12.14 1.85
CA ARG A 154 -17.66 12.77 1.49
C ARG A 154 -17.73 14.27 1.67
N VAL A 155 -16.64 14.82 2.18
CA VAL A 155 -16.37 16.25 2.23
C VAL A 155 -15.17 16.49 1.31
N PRO A 156 -15.19 17.50 0.44
CA PRO A 156 -14.01 17.91 -0.33
C PRO A 156 -12.85 18.23 0.63
N VAL A 157 -11.66 17.76 0.29
CA VAL A 157 -10.46 17.96 1.09
C VAL A 157 -9.40 18.61 0.22
N ASN A 158 -8.98 19.83 0.58
CA ASN A 158 -7.87 20.51 -0.08
C ASN A 158 -6.54 20.00 0.47
N VAL A 159 -5.65 19.65 -0.44
CA VAL A 159 -4.31 19.17 -0.13
C VAL A 159 -3.29 19.81 -1.06
N ARG A 160 -2.08 19.98 -0.55
CA ARG A 160 -0.89 20.22 -1.34
C ARG A 160 -0.06 18.93 -1.37
N ILE A 161 0.33 18.50 -2.57
CA ILE A 161 1.15 17.32 -2.81
C ILE A 161 2.49 17.76 -3.36
N ILE A 162 3.56 17.43 -2.64
CA ILE A 162 4.93 17.72 -3.04
C ILE A 162 5.59 16.38 -3.41
N CYS A 163 6.15 16.31 -4.61
CA CYS A 163 6.90 15.16 -5.13
C CYS A 163 8.33 15.61 -5.41
N ASP A 164 9.31 15.03 -4.73
CA ASP A 164 10.74 15.36 -4.83
C ASP A 164 11.01 16.89 -4.75
N GLY A 165 10.36 17.55 -3.78
CA GLY A 165 10.48 18.98 -3.54
C GLY A 165 9.72 19.90 -4.52
N LYS A 166 8.97 19.33 -5.47
CA LYS A 166 8.16 20.10 -6.43
C LYS A 166 6.67 19.87 -6.19
N VAL A 167 5.88 20.93 -6.33
CA VAL A 167 4.41 20.82 -6.24
C VAL A 167 3.92 20.01 -7.42
N LEU A 168 3.36 18.83 -7.13
CA LEU A 168 2.70 17.97 -8.10
C LEU A 168 1.23 18.35 -8.27
N TYR A 169 0.56 18.67 -7.16
CA TYR A 169 -0.86 19.02 -7.14
C TYR A 169 -1.16 19.96 -5.98
N ASP A 170 -2.09 20.89 -6.18
CA ASP A 170 -2.59 21.80 -5.16
C ASP A 170 -4.08 22.03 -5.42
N GLY A 171 -4.93 21.56 -4.50
CA GLY A 171 -6.38 21.67 -4.64
C GLY A 171 -7.18 20.54 -3.99
N SER A 172 -8.47 20.50 -4.35
CA SER A 172 -9.42 19.54 -3.77
C SER A 172 -9.29 18.16 -4.40
N ILE A 173 -9.23 17.12 -3.57
CA ILE A 173 -9.10 15.73 -3.99
C ILE A 173 -10.35 14.90 -3.69
N PHE A 174 -10.57 13.90 -4.54
CA PHE A 174 -11.41 12.76 -4.29
C PHE A 174 -10.63 11.62 -3.63
N SER A 175 -9.48 11.26 -4.22
CA SER A 175 -8.56 10.25 -3.72
C SER A 175 -7.16 10.45 -4.30
N ILE A 176 -6.16 9.94 -3.59
CA ILE A 176 -4.79 9.80 -4.08
C ILE A 176 -4.40 8.34 -3.91
N ALA A 177 -3.82 7.73 -4.94
CA ALA A 177 -3.18 6.42 -4.86
C ALA A 177 -1.66 6.56 -4.98
N PHE A 178 -0.93 5.83 -4.16
CA PHE A 178 0.51 5.70 -4.16
C PHE A 178 0.87 4.24 -4.39
N GLY A 179 1.73 3.91 -5.35
CA GLY A 179 2.01 2.51 -5.62
C GLY A 179 3.41 2.23 -6.14
N ILE A 180 4.00 1.16 -5.60
CA ILE A 180 5.09 0.41 -6.22
C ILE A 180 4.54 -0.81 -6.96
N GLY A 181 3.34 -1.27 -6.59
CA GLY A 181 2.56 -2.27 -7.30
C GLY A 181 1.43 -1.65 -8.11
N LYS A 182 0.80 -2.47 -8.97
CA LYS A 182 -0.22 -2.00 -9.94
C LYS A 182 -1.65 -2.19 -9.46
N TYR A 183 -1.90 -3.10 -8.50
CA TYR A 183 -3.24 -3.61 -8.22
C TYR A 183 -3.65 -3.37 -6.77
N SER A 184 -4.88 -2.90 -6.58
CA SER A 184 -5.54 -2.74 -5.29
C SER A 184 -7.02 -3.13 -5.39
N GLY A 185 -7.71 -3.29 -4.26
CA GLY A 185 -9.15 -3.42 -4.18
C GLY A 185 -9.76 -4.55 -5.02
N GLY A 186 -9.02 -5.66 -5.23
CA GLY A 186 -9.48 -6.80 -6.01
C GLY A 186 -9.17 -6.73 -7.50
N GLY A 187 -8.16 -5.97 -7.91
CA GLY A 187 -7.64 -5.89 -9.27
C GLY A 187 -7.81 -4.55 -9.97
N MET A 188 -8.18 -3.49 -9.25
CA MET A 188 -8.13 -2.13 -9.77
C MET A 188 -6.67 -1.73 -10.01
N ARG A 189 -6.40 -0.99 -11.09
CA ARG A 189 -5.07 -0.53 -11.49
C ARG A 189 -4.95 0.97 -11.29
N GLN A 190 -4.86 1.39 -10.05
CA GLN A 190 -4.78 2.81 -9.70
C GLN A 190 -3.42 3.42 -10.08
N THR A 191 -2.36 2.61 -10.03
CA THR A 191 -0.98 2.95 -10.42
C THR A 191 -0.53 1.97 -11.51
N SER A 192 -1.17 2.02 -12.68
CA SER A 192 -1.02 1.01 -13.75
C SER A 192 0.40 0.92 -14.32
N ASP A 193 1.19 1.98 -14.20
CA ASP A 193 2.54 2.09 -14.75
C ASP A 193 3.65 1.75 -13.73
N ALA A 194 3.27 1.49 -12.47
CA ALA A 194 4.20 1.18 -11.40
C ALA A 194 5.10 -0.03 -11.71
N VAL A 195 6.34 0.05 -11.30
CA VAL A 195 7.35 -0.99 -11.42
C VAL A 195 7.86 -1.32 -10.02
N LEU A 196 7.97 -2.61 -9.70
CA LEU A 196 8.24 -3.07 -8.34
C LEU A 196 9.64 -2.71 -7.82
N ASP A 197 10.61 -2.50 -8.71
CA ASP A 197 12.05 -2.44 -8.39
C ASP A 197 12.79 -1.30 -9.12
N ASP A 198 12.13 -0.18 -9.42
CA ASP A 198 12.76 0.95 -10.13
C ASP A 198 13.11 2.15 -9.22
N GLY A 199 12.90 2.00 -7.91
CA GLY A 199 13.19 3.02 -6.91
C GLY A 199 12.23 4.21 -6.94
N LEU A 200 11.06 4.08 -7.58
CA LEU A 200 10.09 5.17 -7.73
C LEU A 200 8.71 4.77 -7.19
N LEU A 201 8.04 5.74 -6.64
CA LEU A 201 6.65 5.68 -6.22
C LEU A 201 5.79 6.35 -7.29
N ASP A 202 4.85 5.60 -7.86
CA ASP A 202 3.83 6.15 -8.74
C ASP A 202 2.72 6.81 -7.93
N VAL A 203 2.30 7.99 -8.37
CA VAL A 203 1.26 8.79 -7.73
C VAL A 203 0.14 9.05 -8.74
N THR A 204 -1.10 8.73 -8.36
CA THR A 204 -2.29 9.06 -9.14
C THR A 204 -3.24 9.89 -8.29
N VAL A 205 -3.42 11.15 -8.63
CA VAL A 205 -4.35 12.07 -7.96
C VAL A 205 -5.67 12.09 -8.73
N ILE A 206 -6.74 11.77 -8.05
CA ILE A 206 -8.11 11.95 -8.55
C ILE A 206 -8.65 13.24 -7.92
N PRO A 207 -8.80 14.32 -8.69
CA PRO A 207 -9.37 15.57 -8.18
C PRO A 207 -10.82 15.40 -7.72
N ASP A 208 -11.34 16.35 -6.95
CA ASP A 208 -12.75 16.38 -6.60
C ASP A 208 -13.62 16.78 -7.81
N ILE A 209 -13.92 15.80 -8.63
CA ILE A 209 -14.77 15.92 -9.82
C ILE A 209 -16.14 15.29 -9.57
N SER A 210 -17.12 15.60 -10.45
CA SER A 210 -18.48 15.08 -10.29
C SER A 210 -18.52 13.55 -10.29
N LEU A 211 -19.36 12.96 -9.45
CA LEU A 211 -19.56 11.50 -9.37
C LEU A 211 -19.96 10.89 -10.73
N GLY A 212 -20.66 11.65 -11.59
CA GLY A 212 -20.99 11.20 -12.94
C GLY A 212 -19.77 11.00 -13.84
N VAL A 213 -18.75 11.84 -13.70
CA VAL A 213 -17.46 11.68 -14.40
C VAL A 213 -16.71 10.49 -13.84
N ILE A 214 -16.63 10.36 -12.50
CA ILE A 214 -16.01 9.22 -11.84
C ILE A 214 -16.64 7.92 -12.30
N ALA A 215 -17.97 7.80 -12.23
CA ALA A 215 -18.69 6.59 -12.62
C ALA A 215 -18.46 6.23 -14.11
N ARG A 216 -18.45 7.22 -15.00
CA ARG A 216 -18.19 7.00 -16.44
C ARG A 216 -16.76 6.53 -16.71
N ARG A 217 -15.78 6.89 -15.88
CA ARG A 217 -14.37 6.51 -16.02
C ARG A 217 -13.98 5.27 -15.19
N ALA A 218 -14.81 4.84 -14.25
CA ALA A 218 -14.50 3.77 -13.30
C ALA A 218 -14.10 2.44 -13.96
N TYR A 219 -14.62 2.13 -15.16
CA TYR A 219 -14.21 0.92 -15.89
C TYR A 219 -12.72 0.89 -16.22
N ARG A 220 -12.09 2.08 -16.36
CA ARG A 220 -10.65 2.18 -16.64
C ARG A 220 -9.78 1.72 -15.48
N LEU A 221 -10.30 1.70 -14.26
CA LEU A 221 -9.62 1.10 -13.10
C LEU A 221 -9.25 -0.38 -13.32
N PHE A 222 -9.98 -1.07 -14.21
CA PHE A 222 -9.71 -2.48 -14.52
C PHE A 222 -8.91 -2.66 -15.82
N THR A 223 -8.44 -1.57 -16.41
CA THR A 223 -7.61 -1.56 -17.61
C THR A 223 -6.29 -0.83 -17.33
N SER A 224 -5.27 -1.03 -18.17
CA SER A 224 -4.00 -0.29 -18.07
C SER A 224 -4.08 1.16 -18.58
N THR A 225 -5.29 1.69 -18.77
CA THR A 225 -5.49 3.05 -19.31
C THR A 225 -6.01 4.04 -18.26
N PHE A 226 -6.03 3.68 -16.99
CA PHE A 226 -6.54 4.55 -15.94
C PHE A 226 -5.70 5.82 -15.79
N THR A 227 -4.39 5.69 -15.72
CA THR A 227 -3.44 6.82 -15.63
C THR A 227 -3.49 7.77 -16.83
N GLN A 228 -4.09 7.34 -17.97
CA GLN A 228 -4.28 8.15 -19.18
C GLN A 228 -5.57 8.98 -19.16
N VAL A 229 -6.34 8.94 -18.08
CA VAL A 229 -7.55 9.78 -17.94
C VAL A 229 -7.13 11.23 -17.74
N LYS A 230 -7.55 12.12 -18.63
CA LYS A 230 -7.10 13.53 -18.67
C LYS A 230 -7.44 14.35 -17.43
N GLU A 231 -8.44 13.90 -16.67
CA GLU A 231 -8.89 14.56 -15.44
C GLU A 231 -7.96 14.25 -14.26
N LEU A 232 -7.08 13.23 -14.37
CA LEU A 232 -6.14 12.84 -13.33
C LEU A 232 -4.83 13.61 -13.43
N THR A 233 -4.17 13.80 -12.28
CA THR A 233 -2.77 14.19 -12.22
C THR A 233 -1.96 12.97 -11.84
N VAL A 234 -0.94 12.68 -12.63
CA VAL A 234 -0.02 11.56 -12.37
C VAL A 234 1.39 12.10 -12.16
N GLY A 235 2.14 11.43 -11.31
CA GLY A 235 3.54 11.75 -11.02
C GLY A 235 4.31 10.52 -10.57
N ARG A 236 5.63 10.65 -10.52
CA ARG A 236 6.56 9.64 -10.00
C ARG A 236 7.67 10.33 -9.26
N GLY A 237 8.12 9.75 -8.17
CA GLY A 237 9.23 10.29 -7.40
C GLY A 237 9.68 9.35 -6.30
N VAL A 238 10.77 9.73 -5.63
CA VAL A 238 11.34 8.97 -4.50
C VAL A 238 10.64 9.35 -3.19
N SER A 239 10.20 10.60 -3.06
CA SER A 239 9.55 11.12 -1.86
C SER A 239 8.31 11.93 -2.23
N VAL A 240 7.19 11.62 -1.59
CA VAL A 240 5.91 12.30 -1.80
C VAL A 240 5.28 12.66 -0.47
N GLU A 241 5.00 13.95 -0.27
CA GLU A 241 4.34 14.47 0.93
C GLU A 241 2.95 15.00 0.59
N VAL A 242 1.98 14.67 1.42
CA VAL A 242 0.60 15.16 1.36
C VAL A 242 0.30 15.99 2.59
N SER A 243 0.12 17.28 2.39
CA SER A 243 -0.21 18.24 3.44
C SER A 243 -1.63 18.79 3.24
N PRO A 244 -2.57 18.49 4.15
CA PRO A 244 -3.93 19.04 4.09
C PRO A 244 -3.96 20.50 4.57
N GLU A 245 -4.89 21.29 4.01
CA GLU A 245 -5.10 22.69 4.46
C GLU A 245 -5.95 22.74 5.73
N ASP A 246 -7.15 22.19 5.71
CA ASP A 246 -8.13 22.27 6.80
C ASP A 246 -8.52 20.89 7.36
N VAL A 247 -9.17 20.08 6.52
CA VAL A 247 -9.65 18.75 6.89
C VAL A 247 -8.53 17.73 6.68
N ARG A 248 -8.20 16.98 7.72
CA ARG A 248 -7.18 15.93 7.66
C ARG A 248 -7.77 14.62 7.13
N PRO A 249 -7.49 14.24 5.88
CA PRO A 249 -7.95 12.97 5.33
C PRO A 249 -7.22 11.80 6.00
N TYR A 250 -7.88 10.65 6.04
CA TYR A 250 -7.22 9.41 6.43
C TYR A 250 -6.25 8.96 5.35
N ALA A 251 -5.17 8.30 5.81
CA ALA A 251 -4.19 7.60 4.98
C ALA A 251 -4.23 6.11 5.30
N GLU A 252 -4.00 5.30 4.29
CA GLU A 252 -3.89 3.85 4.39
C GLU A 252 -2.68 3.33 3.61
N VAL A 253 -2.16 2.18 3.99
CA VAL A 253 -1.16 1.41 3.26
C VAL A 253 -1.58 -0.07 3.22
N ASP A 254 -1.56 -0.68 2.04
CA ASP A 254 -1.94 -2.08 1.79
C ASP A 254 -3.34 -2.46 2.33
N GLY A 255 -4.25 -1.47 2.43
CA GLY A 255 -5.59 -1.63 2.98
C GLY A 255 -5.72 -1.44 4.49
N GLU A 256 -4.62 -1.12 5.20
CA GLU A 256 -4.63 -0.83 6.62
C GLU A 256 -4.52 0.67 6.88
N VAL A 257 -5.45 1.22 7.67
CA VAL A 257 -5.48 2.65 7.99
C VAL A 257 -4.40 2.98 9.00
N ILE A 258 -3.47 3.85 8.59
CA ILE A 258 -2.33 4.26 9.44
C ILE A 258 -2.60 5.51 10.27
N GLY A 259 -3.55 6.35 9.86
CA GLY A 259 -3.95 7.57 10.57
C GLY A 259 -4.41 8.68 9.65
N GLN A 260 -4.28 9.92 10.08
CA GLN A 260 -4.67 11.10 9.31
C GLN A 260 -3.43 11.89 8.86
N ALA A 261 -3.47 12.43 7.64
CA ALA A 261 -2.44 13.31 7.09
C ALA A 261 -2.20 14.56 7.99
N PRO A 262 -1.04 15.21 7.98
CA PRO A 262 0.00 15.09 6.94
C PRO A 262 0.71 13.72 6.94
N VAL A 263 1.09 13.27 5.75
CA VAL A 263 1.78 11.99 5.57
C VAL A 263 2.84 12.11 4.48
N ARG A 264 4.01 11.49 4.69
CA ARG A 264 5.07 11.39 3.70
C ARG A 264 5.36 9.94 3.38
N PHE A 265 5.49 9.66 2.10
CA PHE A 265 5.84 8.39 1.54
C PHE A 265 7.24 8.48 0.93
N ASP A 266 8.18 7.69 1.42
CA ASP A 266 9.57 7.66 0.96
C ASP A 266 9.90 6.25 0.47
N VAL A 267 10.41 6.11 -0.76
CA VAL A 267 10.92 4.82 -1.25
C VAL A 267 12.21 4.50 -0.50
N MET A 268 12.29 3.29 0.05
CA MET A 268 13.49 2.85 0.78
C MET A 268 14.64 2.59 -0.19
N PRO A 269 15.89 2.88 0.21
CA PRO A 269 17.06 2.63 -0.64
C PRO A 269 17.42 1.15 -0.79
N SER A 270 16.87 0.30 0.09
CA SER A 270 17.11 -1.16 0.09
C SER A 270 15.88 -1.89 -0.44
N HIS A 271 16.11 -3.00 -1.14
CA HIS A 271 15.06 -3.84 -1.70
C HIS A 271 14.77 -5.03 -0.79
N LEU A 272 13.52 -5.50 -0.83
CA LEU A 272 13.12 -6.77 -0.24
C LEU A 272 13.13 -7.86 -1.33
N ASN A 273 13.72 -9.02 -1.04
CA ASN A 273 13.55 -10.16 -1.92
C ASN A 273 12.16 -10.78 -1.69
N VAL A 274 11.36 -10.90 -2.73
CA VAL A 274 10.01 -11.41 -2.65
C VAL A 274 9.81 -12.61 -3.58
N LEU A 275 8.98 -13.56 -3.15
CA LEU A 275 8.56 -14.65 -4.02
C LEU A 275 7.87 -14.07 -5.25
N GLY A 276 8.35 -14.42 -6.44
CA GLY A 276 7.77 -13.87 -7.65
C GLY A 276 8.45 -14.32 -8.94
N VAL A 277 7.83 -13.91 -10.04
CA VAL A 277 8.34 -14.12 -11.40
C VAL A 277 8.28 -12.78 -12.15
N ARG A 278 9.40 -12.33 -12.67
CA ARG A 278 9.40 -11.15 -13.58
C ARG A 278 8.53 -11.45 -14.80
N ARG A 279 7.56 -10.60 -15.06
CA ARG A 279 6.65 -10.65 -16.20
C ARG A 279 6.97 -9.56 -17.21
#